data_ed29270ef709a1b90ba80936e518b613
#
_entry.id   ed29270ef709a1b90ba80936e518b613
#
_cell.length_a   1.000
_cell.length_b   1.000
_cell.length_c   1.000
_cell.angle_alpha   90.00
_cell.angle_beta   90.00
_cell.angle_gamma   90.00
#
_symmetry.space_group_name_H-M   'P 1'
#
loop_
_entity.id
_entity.type
_entity.pdbx_description
1 polymer ?
#
loop_
_entity_poly.entity_id
_entity_poly.type
_entity_poly.pdbx_seq_one_letter_code
_entity_poly.pdbx_strand_id
1 'polypeptide(L)'
;MDNKKTLNLFPQPVFKYKVNNFKEYNEKLSEYIYNLNREDKEGVQRSNKGGWHSKSFKFNDTNSIQHKFFLETTKYVFDAIQTYGWILEPDKVICSEMWAIINKKDNFNIRHTHPNCNLSAAYYVKAPKDCGKFTIENPHTLSTHNYPASNKRTEFNTKLKKLEIEEGDLLLFPAYLAHGVEENKSNEDRIVVSFNIIINN
;
A
#
# COMPACT_ATOMS: atom_id res chain seq x y z
N MET A 1 29.90 13.52 -24.95
CA MET A 1 30.11 12.97 -23.59
C MET A 1 29.61 11.53 -23.53
N ASP A 2 30.16 10.67 -24.35
CA ASP A 2 29.62 9.30 -24.58
C ASP A 2 30.10 8.24 -23.58
N ASN A 3 30.90 8.64 -22.57
CA ASN A 3 31.50 7.70 -21.60
C ASN A 3 30.94 7.84 -20.17
N LYS A 4 29.77 8.47 -19.99
CA LYS A 4 29.16 8.60 -18.66
C LYS A 4 28.24 7.40 -18.38
N LYS A 5 28.53 6.61 -17.34
CA LYS A 5 27.64 5.62 -16.75
C LYS A 5 27.09 6.15 -15.42
N THR A 6 25.78 6.27 -15.30
CA THR A 6 25.13 6.59 -14.02
C THR A 6 24.78 5.27 -13.31
N LEU A 7 25.16 5.15 -12.05
CA LEU A 7 24.85 3.99 -11.21
C LEU A 7 23.83 4.40 -10.16
N ASN A 8 22.69 3.71 -10.10
CA ASN A 8 21.71 3.84 -9.02
C ASN A 8 22.11 2.87 -7.90
N LEU A 9 22.72 3.42 -6.86
CA LEU A 9 23.15 2.64 -5.71
C LEU A 9 22.06 2.64 -4.64
N PHE A 10 21.83 1.48 -4.01
CA PHE A 10 20.86 1.28 -2.92
C PHE A 10 19.40 1.61 -3.32
N PRO A 11 18.88 0.99 -4.39
CA PRO A 11 17.50 1.21 -4.80
C PRO A 11 16.52 0.77 -3.70
N GLN A 12 15.40 1.49 -3.61
CA GLN A 12 14.29 1.13 -2.74
C GLN A 12 13.14 0.62 -3.60
N PRO A 13 13.02 -0.69 -3.80
CA PRO A 13 11.98 -1.24 -4.64
C PRO A 13 10.59 -1.07 -4.02
N VAL A 14 9.65 -0.66 -4.86
CA VAL A 14 8.21 -0.66 -4.59
C VAL A 14 7.58 -1.43 -5.74
N PHE A 15 6.93 -2.53 -5.40
CA PHE A 15 6.32 -3.40 -6.39
C PHE A 15 4.88 -2.96 -6.64
N LYS A 16 4.49 -2.95 -7.89
CA LYS A 16 3.11 -2.69 -8.31
C LYS A 16 2.64 -3.84 -9.18
N TYR A 17 1.68 -4.60 -8.69
CA TYR A 17 1.05 -5.72 -9.38
C TYR A 17 -0.39 -5.39 -9.74
N LYS A 18 -0.92 -6.00 -10.78
CA LYS A 18 -2.35 -6.09 -11.03
C LYS A 18 -2.80 -7.48 -10.58
N VAL A 19 -3.65 -7.54 -9.58
CA VAL A 19 -4.16 -8.82 -9.04
C VAL A 19 -5.02 -9.52 -10.09
N ASN A 20 -4.79 -10.83 -10.29
CA ASN A 20 -5.60 -11.61 -11.22
C ASN A 20 -7.07 -11.66 -10.77
N ASN A 21 -7.99 -11.66 -11.73
CA ASN A 21 -9.43 -11.71 -11.46
C ASN A 21 -9.91 -10.63 -10.46
N PHE A 22 -9.23 -9.49 -10.40
CA PHE A 22 -9.49 -8.43 -9.41
C PHE A 22 -10.95 -7.97 -9.39
N LYS A 23 -11.67 -8.00 -10.52
CA LYS A 23 -13.06 -7.56 -10.58
C LYS A 23 -13.96 -8.41 -9.68
N GLU A 24 -13.81 -9.74 -9.71
CA GLU A 24 -14.55 -10.65 -8.86
C GLU A 24 -14.21 -10.46 -7.38
N TYR A 25 -12.92 -10.30 -7.06
CA TYR A 25 -12.48 -9.99 -5.69
C TYR A 25 -13.02 -8.63 -5.23
N ASN A 26 -12.96 -7.61 -6.07
CA ASN A 26 -13.40 -6.26 -5.72
C ASN A 26 -14.88 -6.17 -5.42
N GLU A 27 -15.74 -6.88 -6.17
CA GLU A 27 -17.17 -6.95 -5.90
C GLU A 27 -17.43 -7.50 -4.50
N LYS A 28 -16.90 -8.70 -4.20
CA LYS A 28 -17.10 -9.38 -2.91
C LYS A 28 -16.44 -8.64 -1.74
N LEU A 29 -15.22 -8.08 -1.94
CA LEU A 29 -14.52 -7.28 -0.92
C LEU A 29 -15.27 -5.98 -0.64
N SER A 30 -15.80 -5.31 -1.66
CA SER A 30 -16.58 -4.09 -1.47
C SER A 30 -17.81 -4.35 -0.60
N GLU A 31 -18.55 -5.41 -0.88
CA GLU A 31 -19.71 -5.82 -0.08
C GLU A 31 -19.30 -6.10 1.37
N TYR A 32 -18.27 -6.91 1.57
CA TYR A 32 -17.73 -7.24 2.90
C TYR A 32 -17.31 -5.99 3.67
N ILE A 33 -16.56 -5.09 3.04
CA ILE A 33 -16.04 -3.87 3.67
C ILE A 33 -17.17 -2.90 4.03
N TYR A 34 -18.16 -2.73 3.16
CA TYR A 34 -19.34 -1.91 3.48
C TYR A 34 -20.19 -2.53 4.61
N ASN A 35 -20.26 -3.85 4.73
CA ASN A 35 -20.91 -4.52 5.86
C ASN A 35 -20.20 -4.21 7.16
N LEU A 36 -18.86 -4.36 7.20
CA LEU A 36 -18.06 -3.98 8.37
C LEU A 36 -18.26 -2.51 8.76
N ASN A 37 -18.34 -1.61 7.79
CA ASN A 37 -18.58 -0.19 8.06
C ASN A 37 -20.02 0.05 8.58
N ARG A 38 -21.00 -0.74 8.17
CA ARG A 38 -22.37 -0.64 8.71
C ARG A 38 -22.46 -1.11 10.16
N GLU A 39 -21.71 -2.15 10.51
CA GLU A 39 -21.67 -2.75 11.86
C GLU A 39 -20.85 -1.89 12.85
N ASP A 40 -19.77 -1.27 12.39
CA ASP A 40 -18.87 -0.42 13.20
C ASP A 40 -18.62 0.92 12.48
N LYS A 41 -19.51 1.88 12.69
CA LYS A 41 -19.45 3.21 12.07
C LYS A 41 -18.26 4.02 12.49
N GLU A 42 -17.77 3.83 13.72
CA GLU A 42 -16.66 4.59 14.27
C GLU A 42 -15.31 4.11 13.73
N GLY A 43 -15.14 2.79 13.63
CA GLY A 43 -13.88 2.18 13.24
C GLY A 43 -12.73 2.56 14.18
N VAL A 44 -11.52 2.65 13.63
CA VAL A 44 -10.32 3.06 14.39
C VAL A 44 -9.66 4.28 13.74
N GLN A 45 -9.00 5.10 14.57
CA GLN A 45 -8.23 6.26 14.12
C GLN A 45 -6.74 5.91 14.08
N ARG A 46 -6.16 6.00 12.90
CA ARG A 46 -4.73 5.76 12.61
C ARG A 46 -4.20 6.88 11.71
N SER A 47 -3.72 6.53 10.54
CA SER A 47 -3.30 7.51 9.53
C SER A 47 -4.47 8.16 8.79
N ASN A 48 -5.67 7.61 8.88
CA ASN A 48 -6.87 8.14 8.23
C ASN A 48 -7.29 9.50 8.80
N LYS A 49 -7.62 10.43 7.90
CA LYS A 49 -8.22 11.74 8.21
C LYS A 49 -9.55 11.85 7.50
N GLY A 50 -10.62 11.88 8.29
CA GLY A 50 -12.01 11.85 7.82
C GLY A 50 -12.50 10.49 7.33
N GLY A 51 -11.59 9.61 6.87
CA GLY A 51 -11.93 8.27 6.37
C GLY A 51 -12.22 7.27 7.48
N TRP A 52 -13.00 6.24 7.14
CA TRP A 52 -13.23 5.10 8.02
C TRP A 52 -12.10 4.06 7.86
N HIS A 53 -11.66 3.49 8.96
CA HIS A 53 -10.63 2.44 9.03
C HIS A 53 -11.21 1.28 9.86
N SER A 54 -11.25 0.08 9.30
CA SER A 54 -11.76 -1.09 10.02
C SER A 54 -10.82 -1.51 11.16
N LYS A 55 -11.33 -2.28 12.10
CA LYS A 55 -10.51 -3.19 12.90
C LYS A 55 -9.82 -4.21 11.99
N SER A 56 -8.79 -4.89 12.51
CA SER A 56 -8.14 -5.98 11.77
C SER A 56 -9.13 -7.06 11.38
N PHE A 57 -9.01 -7.56 10.16
CA PHE A 57 -9.85 -8.65 9.67
C PHE A 57 -9.63 -9.92 10.48
N LYS A 58 -10.71 -10.70 10.65
CA LYS A 58 -10.65 -12.00 11.28
C LYS A 58 -10.48 -13.09 10.21
N PHE A 59 -9.57 -14.01 10.44
CA PHE A 59 -9.27 -15.13 9.54
C PHE A 59 -9.75 -16.49 10.07
N ASN A 60 -10.78 -16.49 10.93
CA ASN A 60 -11.30 -17.70 11.56
C ASN A 60 -12.05 -18.62 10.58
N ASP A 61 -12.47 -18.09 9.44
CA ASP A 61 -13.17 -18.83 8.38
C ASP A 61 -12.35 -18.82 7.09
N THR A 62 -11.88 -19.99 6.68
CA THR A 62 -11.10 -20.17 5.46
C THR A 62 -11.89 -19.94 4.18
N ASN A 63 -13.23 -20.00 4.26
CA ASN A 63 -14.13 -19.70 3.14
C ASN A 63 -14.45 -18.22 2.99
N SER A 64 -14.08 -17.39 3.96
CA SER A 64 -14.31 -15.95 3.93
C SER A 64 -13.57 -15.27 2.77
N ILE A 65 -14.15 -14.18 2.27
CA ILE A 65 -13.56 -13.45 1.13
C ILE A 65 -12.19 -12.86 1.48
N GLN A 66 -12.00 -12.36 2.71
CA GLN A 66 -10.72 -11.80 3.13
C GLN A 66 -9.63 -12.85 3.21
N HIS A 67 -9.96 -14.10 3.64
CA HIS A 67 -9.00 -15.20 3.64
C HIS A 67 -8.62 -15.63 2.23
N LYS A 68 -9.60 -15.84 1.34
CA LYS A 68 -9.35 -16.17 -0.07
C LYS A 68 -8.54 -15.11 -0.78
N PHE A 69 -8.85 -13.84 -0.54
CA PHE A 69 -8.09 -12.72 -1.09
C PHE A 69 -6.64 -12.72 -0.58
N PHE A 70 -6.44 -12.92 0.73
CA PHE A 70 -5.08 -13.02 1.28
C PHE A 70 -4.27 -14.14 0.60
N LEU A 71 -4.85 -15.33 0.47
CA LEU A 71 -4.20 -16.46 -0.23
C LEU A 71 -3.84 -16.11 -1.69
N GLU A 72 -4.73 -15.41 -2.41
CA GLU A 72 -4.43 -14.93 -3.76
C GLU A 72 -3.24 -13.96 -3.79
N THR A 73 -3.07 -13.15 -2.75
CA THR A 73 -1.98 -12.16 -2.69
C THR A 73 -0.63 -12.75 -2.27
N THR A 74 -0.58 -13.95 -1.68
CA THR A 74 0.68 -14.56 -1.18
C THR A 74 1.74 -14.74 -2.26
N LYS A 75 1.35 -15.07 -3.49
CA LYS A 75 2.28 -15.21 -4.62
C LYS A 75 3.03 -13.90 -4.91
N TYR A 76 2.38 -12.76 -4.80
CA TYR A 76 3.00 -11.45 -5.01
C TYR A 76 3.92 -11.08 -3.83
N VAL A 77 3.55 -11.46 -2.61
CA VAL A 77 4.41 -11.30 -1.43
C VAL A 77 5.68 -12.14 -1.59
N PHE A 78 5.55 -13.40 -2.04
CA PHE A 78 6.69 -14.28 -2.26
C PHE A 78 7.60 -13.79 -3.39
N ASP A 79 7.05 -13.29 -4.49
CA ASP A 79 7.81 -12.68 -5.58
C ASP A 79 8.63 -11.47 -5.07
N ALA A 80 8.02 -10.59 -4.25
CA ALA A 80 8.72 -9.47 -3.64
C ALA A 80 9.86 -9.94 -2.72
N ILE A 81 9.64 -10.95 -1.85
CA ILE A 81 10.65 -11.53 -0.95
C ILE A 81 11.82 -12.09 -1.77
N GLN A 82 11.53 -12.85 -2.83
CA GLN A 82 12.56 -13.39 -3.72
C GLN A 82 13.35 -12.30 -4.44
N THR A 83 12.68 -11.24 -4.89
CA THR A 83 13.34 -10.10 -5.55
C THR A 83 14.29 -9.37 -4.60
N TYR A 84 13.97 -9.31 -3.30
CA TYR A 84 14.90 -8.82 -2.27
C TYR A 84 16.07 -9.76 -2.01
N GLY A 85 16.02 -11.01 -2.46
CA GLY A 85 16.98 -12.06 -2.12
C GLY A 85 16.88 -12.49 -0.65
N TRP A 86 15.73 -12.26 0.01
CA TRP A 86 15.52 -12.72 1.38
C TRP A 86 15.19 -14.22 1.40
N ILE A 87 15.51 -14.87 2.52
CA ILE A 87 15.17 -16.28 2.71
C ILE A 87 13.65 -16.42 2.74
N LEU A 88 13.13 -17.28 1.86
CA LEU A 88 11.70 -17.55 1.77
C LEU A 88 11.40 -18.93 2.38
N GLU A 89 10.95 -18.92 3.63
CA GLU A 89 10.34 -20.07 4.30
C GLU A 89 8.85 -19.72 4.52
N PRO A 90 7.92 -20.35 3.78
CA PRO A 90 6.51 -19.94 3.77
C PRO A 90 5.85 -19.91 5.13
N ASP A 91 6.20 -20.80 6.04
CA ASP A 91 5.71 -20.89 7.42
C ASP A 91 6.22 -19.75 8.32
N LYS A 92 7.28 -19.05 7.92
CA LYS A 92 7.82 -17.90 8.61
C LYS A 92 7.29 -16.55 8.07
N VAL A 93 6.53 -16.56 6.98
CA VAL A 93 5.91 -15.37 6.40
C VAL A 93 4.52 -15.18 6.97
N ILE A 94 4.34 -14.17 7.81
CA ILE A 94 3.12 -13.95 8.58
C ILE A 94 2.46 -12.63 8.15
N CYS A 95 1.16 -12.70 7.83
CA CYS A 95 0.32 -11.51 7.78
C CYS A 95 -0.04 -11.10 9.22
N SER A 96 0.59 -10.08 9.75
CA SER A 96 0.37 -9.65 11.13
C SER A 96 -0.96 -8.92 11.31
N GLU A 97 -1.38 -8.14 10.31
CA GLU A 97 -2.63 -7.40 10.32
C GLU A 97 -3.11 -7.20 8.88
N MET A 98 -4.44 -7.24 8.69
CA MET A 98 -5.11 -6.82 7.45
C MET A 98 -6.35 -6.01 7.81
N TRP A 99 -6.57 -4.90 7.13
CA TRP A 99 -7.70 -3.99 7.38
C TRP A 99 -8.16 -3.31 6.11
N ALA A 100 -9.34 -2.69 6.16
CA ALA A 100 -9.85 -1.84 5.09
C ALA A 100 -9.90 -0.37 5.49
N ILE A 101 -9.83 0.48 4.47
CA ILE A 101 -10.01 1.92 4.59
C ILE A 101 -11.03 2.36 3.53
N ILE A 102 -12.03 3.15 3.94
CA ILE A 102 -12.96 3.86 3.06
C ILE A 102 -12.67 5.35 3.18
N ASN A 103 -12.21 5.95 2.11
CA ASN A 103 -11.98 7.39 2.01
C ASN A 103 -13.03 7.99 1.07
N LYS A 104 -13.98 8.72 1.65
CA LYS A 104 -14.93 9.56 0.93
C LYS A 104 -14.23 10.81 0.38
N LYS A 105 -14.99 11.66 -0.31
CA LYS A 105 -14.48 12.96 -0.78
C LYS A 105 -13.78 13.72 0.35
N ASP A 106 -12.64 14.32 0.03
CA ASP A 106 -11.76 15.11 0.89
C ASP A 106 -11.07 14.31 2.02
N ASN A 107 -11.28 13.00 2.10
CA ASN A 107 -10.56 12.15 3.04
C ASN A 107 -9.21 11.72 2.47
N PHE A 108 -8.23 11.52 3.36
CA PHE A 108 -6.85 11.16 3.01
C PHE A 108 -6.16 10.34 4.10
N ASN A 109 -4.95 9.88 3.81
CA ASN A 109 -4.09 9.26 4.81
C ASN A 109 -2.82 10.08 4.99
N ILE A 110 -2.54 10.50 6.24
CA ILE A 110 -1.32 11.24 6.56
C ILE A 110 -0.08 10.36 6.36
N ARG A 111 1.06 11.01 6.27
CA ARG A 111 2.36 10.37 6.23
C ARG A 111 2.58 9.50 7.48
N HIS A 112 2.96 8.24 7.28
CA HIS A 112 3.22 7.26 8.34
C HIS A 112 4.13 6.13 7.84
N THR A 113 4.57 5.27 8.75
CA THR A 113 5.33 4.03 8.52
C THR A 113 4.66 2.89 9.30
N HIS A 114 5.07 1.65 9.05
CA HIS A 114 4.60 0.48 9.79
C HIS A 114 5.76 -0.15 10.56
N PRO A 115 5.97 0.25 11.83
CA PRO A 115 7.05 -0.31 12.64
C PRO A 115 6.82 -1.81 12.91
N ASN A 116 7.91 -2.55 13.12
CA ASN A 116 7.92 -3.99 13.41
C ASN A 116 7.38 -4.90 12.30
N CYS A 117 7.35 -4.40 11.06
CA CYS A 117 6.99 -5.17 9.87
C CYS A 117 8.11 -5.08 8.83
N ASN A 118 8.22 -6.08 7.95
CA ASN A 118 9.19 -6.08 6.86
C ASN A 118 8.62 -5.45 5.60
N LEU A 119 7.39 -5.85 5.21
CA LEU A 119 6.68 -5.30 4.07
C LEU A 119 5.30 -4.81 4.50
N SER A 120 4.81 -3.81 3.78
CA SER A 120 3.43 -3.34 3.85
C SER A 120 2.81 -3.37 2.47
N ALA A 121 1.49 -3.51 2.44
CA ALA A 121 0.71 -3.60 1.22
C ALA A 121 -0.48 -2.64 1.23
N ALA A 122 -0.82 -2.17 0.02
CA ALA A 122 -2.06 -1.43 -0.23
C ALA A 122 -2.69 -1.96 -1.52
N TYR A 123 -3.84 -2.60 -1.40
CA TYR A 123 -4.62 -3.11 -2.53
C TYR A 123 -5.85 -2.23 -2.76
N TYR A 124 -6.03 -1.79 -3.99
CA TYR A 124 -7.10 -0.88 -4.38
C TYR A 124 -8.33 -1.65 -4.86
N VAL A 125 -9.31 -1.78 -3.98
CA VAL A 125 -10.62 -2.39 -4.26
C VAL A 125 -11.46 -1.45 -5.10
N LYS A 126 -11.43 -0.15 -4.79
CA LYS A 126 -12.10 0.91 -5.53
C LYS A 126 -11.18 2.12 -5.67
N ALA A 127 -10.93 2.54 -6.88
CA ALA A 127 -10.05 3.66 -7.20
C ALA A 127 -10.67 4.52 -8.32
N PRO A 128 -11.69 5.32 -8.00
CA PRO A 128 -12.31 6.18 -8.99
C PRO A 128 -11.33 7.25 -9.50
N LYS A 129 -11.65 7.84 -10.64
CA LYS A 129 -10.89 8.97 -11.17
C LYS A 129 -10.78 10.08 -10.12
N ASP A 130 -9.60 10.67 -10.01
CA ASP A 130 -9.29 11.76 -9.05
C ASP A 130 -9.38 11.34 -7.56
N CYS A 131 -9.28 10.05 -7.26
CA CYS A 131 -9.33 9.55 -5.89
C CYS A 131 -8.05 9.81 -5.05
N GLY A 132 -7.09 10.56 -5.59
CA GLY A 132 -5.79 10.86 -4.95
C GLY A 132 -4.75 9.77 -5.19
N LYS A 133 -3.48 10.16 -5.24
CA LYS A 133 -2.34 9.30 -5.54
C LYS A 133 -1.75 8.71 -4.28
N PHE A 134 -1.15 7.53 -4.39
CA PHE A 134 -0.29 6.99 -3.35
C PHE A 134 1.05 7.74 -3.36
N THR A 135 1.52 8.18 -2.21
CA THR A 135 2.73 8.98 -2.08
C THR A 135 3.78 8.26 -1.25
N ILE A 136 5.03 8.27 -1.71
CA ILE A 136 6.17 7.70 -1.00
C ILE A 136 7.25 8.77 -0.87
N GLU A 137 7.75 8.93 0.35
CA GLU A 137 8.85 9.85 0.63
C GLU A 137 10.18 9.16 0.39
N ASN A 138 11.14 9.92 -0.13
CA ASN A 138 12.50 9.43 -0.32
C ASN A 138 13.13 9.15 1.06
N PRO A 139 13.54 7.90 1.37
CA PRO A 139 14.09 7.53 2.67
C PRO A 139 15.52 8.03 2.89
N HIS A 140 16.21 8.49 1.84
CA HIS A 140 17.58 8.97 1.98
C HIS A 140 17.59 10.30 2.73
N THR A 141 18.37 10.37 3.79
CA THR A 141 18.48 11.55 4.67
C THR A 141 18.89 12.83 3.93
N LEU A 142 19.60 12.71 2.81
CA LEU A 142 19.91 13.83 1.92
C LEU A 142 18.68 14.61 1.45
N SER A 143 17.50 13.98 1.43
CA SER A 143 16.24 14.66 1.10
C SER A 143 15.89 15.79 2.09
N THR A 144 16.46 15.75 3.30
CA THR A 144 16.27 16.77 4.35
C THR A 144 17.35 17.87 4.31
N HIS A 145 18.46 17.66 3.59
CA HIS A 145 19.49 18.66 3.43
C HIS A 145 19.09 19.72 2.40
N ASN A 146 19.85 20.81 2.40
CA ASN A 146 19.62 21.93 1.53
C ASN A 146 19.99 21.58 0.08
N TYR A 147 19.01 21.16 -0.72
CA TYR A 147 19.19 20.91 -2.14
C TYR A 147 19.25 22.23 -2.93
N PRO A 148 20.13 22.34 -3.92
CA PRO A 148 20.11 23.47 -4.83
C PRO A 148 18.80 23.52 -5.62
N ALA A 149 18.43 24.71 -6.10
CA ALA A 149 17.32 24.85 -7.00
C ALA A 149 17.51 23.97 -8.26
N SER A 150 16.43 23.37 -8.73
CA SER A 150 16.48 22.48 -9.90
C SER A 150 15.46 22.85 -10.95
N ASN A 151 15.86 22.80 -12.22
CA ASN A 151 14.99 23.12 -13.37
C ASN A 151 13.97 22.02 -13.65
N LYS A 152 14.25 20.78 -13.24
CA LYS A 152 13.36 19.65 -13.44
C LYS A 152 13.52 18.62 -12.31
N ARG A 153 12.45 17.89 -12.03
CA ARG A 153 12.50 16.74 -11.14
C ARG A 153 13.08 15.53 -11.86
N THR A 154 13.97 14.83 -11.17
CA THR A 154 14.58 13.58 -11.61
C THR A 154 14.48 12.56 -10.48
N GLU A 155 14.85 11.30 -10.72
CA GLU A 155 14.98 10.29 -9.69
C GLU A 155 15.99 10.66 -8.60
N PHE A 156 16.99 11.52 -8.91
CA PHE A 156 18.06 11.91 -7.99
C PHE A 156 17.70 13.08 -7.07
N ASN A 157 16.69 13.89 -7.42
CA ASN A 157 16.30 15.08 -6.64
C ASN A 157 14.82 15.07 -6.20
N THR A 158 14.14 13.95 -6.37
CA THR A 158 12.74 13.81 -5.97
C THR A 158 12.66 13.48 -4.47
N LYS A 159 11.98 14.34 -3.71
CA LYS A 159 11.71 14.13 -2.28
C LYS A 159 10.47 13.27 -2.04
N LEU A 160 9.46 13.42 -2.88
CA LEU A 160 8.17 12.74 -2.79
C LEU A 160 7.78 12.17 -4.16
N LYS A 161 7.64 10.87 -4.25
CA LYS A 161 7.12 10.18 -5.42
C LYS A 161 5.61 10.00 -5.28
N LYS A 162 4.88 10.33 -6.34
CA LYS A 162 3.43 10.09 -6.45
C LYS A 162 3.20 8.98 -7.46
N LEU A 163 2.44 7.97 -7.05
CA LEU A 163 2.10 6.82 -7.90
C LEU A 163 0.63 6.91 -8.29
N GLU A 164 0.37 6.80 -9.59
CA GLU A 164 -0.98 6.59 -10.10
C GLU A 164 -1.43 5.18 -9.71
N ILE A 165 -2.69 5.09 -9.29
CA ILE A 165 -3.29 3.84 -8.84
C ILE A 165 -4.62 3.60 -9.55
N GLU A 166 -4.95 2.33 -9.73
CA GLU A 166 -6.16 1.86 -10.37
C GLU A 166 -6.76 0.70 -9.56
N GLU A 167 -8.01 0.39 -9.82
CA GLU A 167 -8.66 -0.81 -9.24
C GLU A 167 -7.88 -2.09 -9.58
N GLY A 168 -7.71 -2.96 -8.58
CA GLY A 168 -6.94 -4.19 -8.71
C GLY A 168 -5.42 -4.00 -8.58
N ASP A 169 -4.93 -2.77 -8.40
CA ASP A 169 -3.52 -2.54 -8.11
C ASP A 169 -3.19 -2.98 -6.68
N LEU A 170 -2.14 -3.77 -6.54
CA LEU A 170 -1.50 -4.14 -5.28
C LEU A 170 -0.11 -3.50 -5.24
N LEU A 171 0.10 -2.58 -4.31
CA LEU A 171 1.41 -2.04 -3.99
C LEU A 171 2.00 -2.83 -2.83
N LEU A 172 3.24 -3.32 -2.99
CA LEU A 172 4.06 -3.91 -1.93
C LEU A 172 5.32 -3.07 -1.77
N PHE A 173 5.66 -2.72 -0.56
CA PHE A 173 6.79 -1.84 -0.26
C PHE A 173 7.38 -2.11 1.12
N PRO A 174 8.66 -1.74 1.36
CA PRO A 174 9.26 -1.82 2.69
C PRO A 174 8.45 -1.05 3.73
N ALA A 175 8.16 -1.68 4.84
CA ALA A 175 7.30 -1.12 5.88
C ALA A 175 7.86 0.18 6.51
N TYR A 176 9.18 0.38 6.44
CA TYR A 176 9.84 1.61 6.92
C TYR A 176 9.69 2.82 5.98
N LEU A 177 9.29 2.61 4.71
CA LEU A 177 9.09 3.73 3.78
C LEU A 177 7.93 4.59 4.24
N ALA A 178 8.21 5.86 4.51
CA ALA A 178 7.19 6.83 4.85
C ALA A 178 6.30 7.09 3.63
N HIS A 179 5.01 6.88 3.82
CA HIS A 179 4.03 6.97 2.75
C HIS A 179 2.71 7.57 3.23
N GLY A 180 1.88 7.95 2.31
CA GLY A 180 0.54 8.46 2.57
C GLY A 180 -0.31 8.38 1.31
N VAL A 181 -1.52 8.90 1.37
CA VAL A 181 -2.43 8.96 0.22
C VAL A 181 -3.07 10.33 0.16
N GLU A 182 -3.04 10.95 -1.02
CA GLU A 182 -3.64 12.26 -1.24
C GLU A 182 -5.16 12.24 -1.01
N GLU A 183 -5.74 13.42 -0.87
CA GLU A 183 -7.18 13.57 -0.73
C GLU A 183 -7.93 12.95 -1.91
N ASN A 184 -9.00 12.23 -1.60
CA ASN A 184 -9.95 11.79 -2.60
C ASN A 184 -10.77 13.00 -3.08
N LYS A 185 -10.60 13.41 -4.32
CA LYS A 185 -11.36 14.50 -4.95
C LYS A 185 -12.58 14.01 -5.73
N SER A 186 -12.73 12.68 -5.85
CA SER A 186 -13.92 12.06 -6.44
C SER A 186 -15.14 12.21 -5.54
N ASN A 187 -16.32 12.14 -6.14
CA ASN A 187 -17.57 12.00 -5.39
C ASN A 187 -17.86 10.53 -4.99
N GLU A 188 -17.03 9.59 -5.46
CA GLU A 188 -17.11 8.17 -5.11
C GLU A 188 -16.08 7.79 -4.05
N ASP A 189 -16.38 6.72 -3.31
CA ASP A 189 -15.47 6.18 -2.30
C ASP A 189 -14.22 5.58 -2.95
N ARG A 190 -13.04 5.88 -2.40
CA ARG A 190 -11.83 5.07 -2.57
C ARG A 190 -11.80 4.01 -1.47
N ILE A 191 -11.65 2.74 -1.86
CA ILE A 191 -11.60 1.61 -0.93
C ILE A 191 -10.27 0.89 -1.09
N VAL A 192 -9.57 0.72 0.02
CA VAL A 192 -8.25 0.06 0.06
C VAL A 192 -8.27 -1.04 1.11
N VAL A 193 -7.72 -2.20 0.78
CA VAL A 193 -7.34 -3.24 1.75
C VAL A 193 -5.84 -3.14 1.94
N SER A 194 -5.41 -2.93 3.18
CA SER A 194 -3.99 -2.88 3.55
C SER A 194 -3.64 -4.04 4.46
N PHE A 195 -2.39 -4.52 4.37
CA PHE A 195 -1.88 -5.55 5.25
C PHE A 195 -0.38 -5.42 5.47
N ASN A 196 0.08 -5.99 6.58
CA ASN A 196 1.49 -5.99 6.97
C ASN A 196 2.04 -7.41 7.00
N ILE A 197 3.28 -7.57 6.55
CA ILE A 197 4.00 -8.84 6.53
C ILE A 197 5.20 -8.77 7.45
N ILE A 198 5.32 -9.79 8.29
CA ILE A 198 6.49 -10.09 9.12
C ILE A 198 7.15 -11.35 8.57
N ILE A 199 8.48 -11.34 8.48
CA ILE A 199 9.30 -12.48 8.12
C ILE A 199 10.12 -12.82 9.37
N ASN A 200 9.81 -13.93 9.99
CA ASN A 200 10.54 -14.40 11.16
C ASN A 200 11.85 -15.06 10.72
N ASN A 201 12.94 -14.74 11.40
CA ASN A 201 14.26 -15.36 11.20
C ASN A 201 14.36 -16.68 11.97
#